data_44956cc3832cadb28f5f5ce4d48f5090
#
_entry.id   44956cc3832cadb28f5f5ce4d48f5090
#
_cell.length_a   1.000
_cell.length_b   1.000
_cell.length_c   1.000
_cell.angle_alpha   90.00
_cell.angle_beta   90.00
_cell.angle_gamma   90.00
#
_symmetry.space_group_name_H-M   'P 1'
#
loop_
_entity.id
_entity.type
_entity.pdbx_description
1 polymer ?
#
loop_
_entity_poly.entity_id
_entity_poly.type
_entity_poly.pdbx_seq_one_letter_code
_entity_poly.pdbx_strand_id
1 'polypeptide(L)'
;MLRVSISLSSASGSEPPDLPPETRIACRLRDRLRSEGIDPAERPDEVERVAVAEVQRHNDFALARGLEAVDDESAAVRRVLASVAGYGPLQALLDDPSVEELWINAPDRIFVARGGRSERVALALTEEQVRDLVERMLHASGRRVDLSQPFADASLPDGSRLHVVIPDITRHWAVNVRKFLRTFRTLDDLVAVGSVTVEAADILRTAIASGRNIIVSGATHAGKTTMLSALMAASPAEQRVVTVEE
;
A
#
# COMPACT_ATOMS: atom_id res chain seq x y z
N MET A 1 -29.29 -37.48 26.95
CA MET A 1 -29.70 -36.08 26.96
C MET A 1 -28.65 -35.31 27.74
N LEU A 2 -27.56 -34.90 27.10
CA LEU A 2 -26.44 -34.17 27.74
C LEU A 2 -26.65 -32.68 27.44
N ARG A 3 -26.89 -31.89 28.47
CA ARG A 3 -26.89 -30.42 28.39
C ARG A 3 -25.45 -29.95 28.57
N VAL A 4 -24.85 -29.39 27.52
CA VAL A 4 -23.62 -28.64 27.62
C VAL A 4 -24.00 -27.17 27.88
N SER A 5 -23.73 -26.71 29.08
CA SER A 5 -23.83 -25.29 29.43
C SER A 5 -22.49 -24.65 29.10
N ILE A 6 -22.43 -23.81 28.04
CA ILE A 6 -21.31 -22.95 27.77
C ILE A 6 -21.50 -21.68 28.61
N SER A 7 -20.71 -21.56 29.65
CA SER A 7 -20.63 -20.33 30.45
C SER A 7 -19.73 -19.35 29.69
N LEU A 8 -20.33 -18.32 29.10
CA LEU A 8 -19.62 -17.17 28.58
C LEU A 8 -19.14 -16.34 29.78
N SER A 9 -17.92 -16.60 30.22
CA SER A 9 -17.21 -15.72 31.12
C SER A 9 -16.85 -14.44 30.36
N SER A 10 -17.47 -13.33 30.73
CA SER A 10 -17.07 -11.99 30.34
C SER A 10 -15.73 -11.69 31.02
N ALA A 11 -14.64 -12.05 30.37
CA ALA A 11 -13.31 -11.62 30.77
C ALA A 11 -13.19 -10.14 30.40
N SER A 12 -13.26 -9.27 31.40
CA SER A 12 -12.73 -7.91 31.34
C SER A 12 -11.26 -8.01 30.93
N GLY A 13 -10.96 -7.52 29.72
CA GLY A 13 -9.66 -7.68 29.08
C GLY A 13 -8.53 -7.01 29.83
N SER A 14 -7.76 -7.79 30.56
CA SER A 14 -6.38 -7.44 30.88
C SER A 14 -5.53 -7.81 29.68
N GLU A 15 -5.10 -6.80 28.92
CA GLU A 15 -4.08 -6.99 27.88
C GLU A 15 -2.86 -7.73 28.44
N PRO A 16 -2.30 -8.73 27.70
CA PRO A 16 -1.09 -9.40 28.14
C PRO A 16 0.04 -8.35 28.26
N PRO A 17 0.76 -8.33 29.40
CA PRO A 17 1.79 -7.32 29.70
C PRO A 17 3.03 -7.38 28.78
N ASP A 18 3.16 -8.42 27.98
CA ASP A 18 4.34 -8.69 27.14
C ASP A 18 4.27 -8.15 25.70
N LEU A 19 3.21 -7.46 25.30
CA LEU A 19 3.14 -6.90 23.94
C LEU A 19 3.86 -5.55 23.84
N PRO A 20 4.57 -5.29 22.71
CA PRO A 20 5.17 -3.98 22.45
C PRO A 20 4.14 -2.85 22.55
N PRO A 21 4.54 -1.64 23.00
CA PRO A 21 3.63 -0.49 23.16
C PRO A 21 2.73 -0.23 21.96
N GLU A 22 3.31 -0.23 20.77
CA GLU A 22 2.58 0.03 19.52
C GLU A 22 1.54 -1.04 19.19
N THR A 23 1.83 -2.30 19.49
CA THR A 23 0.87 -3.39 19.30
C THR A 23 -0.33 -3.22 20.22
N ARG A 24 -0.10 -2.84 21.48
CA ARG A 24 -1.18 -2.54 22.44
C ARG A 24 -2.03 -1.36 21.98
N ILE A 25 -1.39 -0.29 21.51
CA ILE A 25 -2.09 0.89 20.97
C ILE A 25 -2.93 0.49 19.73
N ALA A 26 -2.36 -0.30 18.82
CA ALA A 26 -3.08 -0.75 17.63
C ALA A 26 -4.30 -1.63 17.95
N CYS A 27 -4.22 -2.49 18.98
CA CYS A 27 -5.37 -3.28 19.44
C CYS A 27 -6.47 -2.36 19.99
N ARG A 28 -6.14 -1.42 20.87
CA ARG A 28 -7.13 -0.46 21.41
C ARG A 28 -7.74 0.40 20.31
N LEU A 29 -6.93 0.86 19.36
CA LEU A 29 -7.44 1.63 18.22
C LEU A 29 -8.48 0.82 17.43
N ARG A 30 -8.17 -0.46 17.08
CA ARG A 30 -9.14 -1.33 16.37
C ARG A 30 -10.43 -1.52 17.14
N ASP A 31 -10.35 -1.77 18.44
CA ASP A 31 -11.53 -1.98 19.28
C ASP A 31 -12.39 -0.71 19.36
N ARG A 32 -11.74 0.44 19.46
CA ARG A 32 -12.41 1.73 19.50
C ARG A 32 -13.09 2.06 18.18
N LEU A 33 -12.37 1.92 17.03
CA LEU A 33 -12.96 2.14 15.71
C LEU A 33 -14.17 1.22 15.48
N ARG A 34 -14.07 -0.05 15.92
CA ARG A 34 -15.19 -0.99 15.83
C ARG A 34 -16.36 -0.57 16.70
N SER A 35 -16.12 -0.14 17.94
CA SER A 35 -17.18 0.28 18.88
C SER A 35 -17.87 1.58 18.46
N GLU A 36 -17.14 2.48 17.80
CA GLU A 36 -17.65 3.76 17.30
C GLU A 36 -18.20 3.66 15.86
N GLY A 37 -18.09 2.49 15.21
CA GLY A 37 -18.56 2.26 13.84
C GLY A 37 -17.81 3.10 12.82
N ILE A 38 -16.51 3.35 13.03
CA ILE A 38 -15.67 4.12 12.13
C ILE A 38 -14.99 3.18 11.15
N ASP A 39 -15.32 3.33 9.86
CA ASP A 39 -14.61 2.64 8.78
C ASP A 39 -13.33 3.42 8.41
N PRO A 40 -12.14 2.79 8.55
CA PRO A 40 -10.88 3.45 8.20
C PRO A 40 -10.78 3.88 6.74
N ALA A 41 -11.44 3.20 5.82
CA ALA A 41 -11.42 3.53 4.41
C ALA A 41 -12.27 4.76 4.07
N GLU A 42 -13.38 4.96 4.81
CA GLU A 42 -14.31 6.05 4.56
C GLU A 42 -13.95 7.34 5.32
N ARG A 43 -13.35 7.20 6.52
CA ARG A 43 -13.08 8.32 7.43
C ARG A 43 -11.63 8.38 7.92
N PRO A 44 -10.63 8.50 7.01
CA PRO A 44 -9.21 8.46 7.35
C PRO A 44 -8.78 9.54 8.36
N ASP A 45 -9.28 10.77 8.21
CA ASP A 45 -8.95 11.89 9.12
C ASP A 45 -9.45 11.67 10.56
N GLU A 46 -10.57 10.95 10.70
CA GLU A 46 -11.13 10.62 12.00
C GLU A 46 -10.31 9.50 12.67
N VAL A 47 -9.91 8.51 11.88
CA VAL A 47 -9.01 7.44 12.34
C VAL A 47 -7.69 7.99 12.82
N GLU A 48 -7.09 8.95 12.10
CA GLU A 48 -5.85 9.60 12.49
C GLU A 48 -6.01 10.35 13.83
N ARG A 49 -7.09 11.12 14.00
CA ARG A 49 -7.37 11.80 15.28
C ARG A 49 -7.51 10.81 16.45
N VAL A 50 -8.20 9.70 16.23
CA VAL A 50 -8.35 8.67 17.26
C VAL A 50 -7.01 7.99 17.56
N ALA A 51 -6.17 7.72 16.54
CA ALA A 51 -4.86 7.14 16.71
C ALA A 51 -3.93 8.05 17.53
N VAL A 52 -3.90 9.35 17.24
CA VAL A 52 -3.15 10.34 18.03
C VAL A 52 -3.60 10.31 19.49
N ALA A 53 -4.89 10.33 19.74
CA ALA A 53 -5.43 10.28 21.10
C ALA A 53 -5.08 8.98 21.83
N GLU A 54 -5.03 7.83 21.15
CA GLU A 54 -4.65 6.55 21.75
C GLU A 54 -3.15 6.47 22.09
N VAL A 55 -2.28 7.06 21.25
CA VAL A 55 -0.84 7.15 21.51
C VAL A 55 -0.59 8.04 22.74
N GLN A 56 -1.19 9.23 22.78
CA GLN A 56 -1.07 10.15 23.92
C GLN A 56 -1.57 9.50 25.21
N ARG A 57 -2.76 8.88 25.22
CA ARG A 57 -3.30 8.16 26.37
C ARG A 57 -2.36 7.05 26.83
N HIS A 58 -1.71 6.34 25.90
CA HIS A 58 -0.74 5.32 26.25
C HIS A 58 0.45 5.92 26.98
N ASN A 59 1.01 7.03 26.50
CA ASN A 59 2.16 7.67 27.10
C ASN A 59 1.83 8.25 28.48
N ASP A 60 0.68 8.90 28.64
CA ASP A 60 0.21 9.39 29.94
C ASP A 60 0.10 8.27 30.97
N PHE A 61 -0.47 7.13 30.54
CA PHE A 61 -0.61 5.96 31.39
C PHE A 61 0.74 5.30 31.72
N ALA A 62 1.64 5.22 30.74
CA ALA A 62 2.96 4.63 30.90
C ALA A 62 3.81 5.47 31.87
N LEU A 63 3.82 6.79 31.71
CA LEU A 63 4.49 7.73 32.63
C LEU A 63 3.97 7.62 34.06
N ALA A 64 2.65 7.53 34.24
CA ALA A 64 2.03 7.40 35.56
C ALA A 64 2.37 6.10 36.28
N ARG A 65 2.73 5.03 35.56
CA ARG A 65 2.98 3.67 36.09
C ARG A 65 4.43 3.19 35.92
N GLY A 66 5.33 4.00 35.38
CA GLY A 66 6.72 3.62 35.13
C GLY A 66 6.84 2.49 34.08
N LEU A 67 5.92 2.44 33.13
CA LEU A 67 5.95 1.50 32.01
C LEU A 67 6.67 2.12 30.81
N GLU A 68 6.97 1.30 29.81
CA GLU A 68 7.58 1.75 28.58
C GLU A 68 6.64 2.67 27.80
N ALA A 69 7.05 3.92 27.62
CA ALA A 69 6.39 4.91 26.78
C ALA A 69 6.93 4.85 25.36
N VAL A 70 6.24 5.50 24.45
CA VAL A 70 6.69 5.66 23.06
C VAL A 70 7.48 6.96 22.93
N ASP A 71 8.74 6.87 22.50
CA ASP A 71 9.65 8.03 22.42
C ASP A 71 9.27 9.01 21.30
N ASP A 72 8.91 8.51 20.11
CA ASP A 72 8.46 9.31 18.97
C ASP A 72 6.97 9.04 18.70
N GLU A 73 6.11 9.89 19.25
CA GLU A 73 4.66 9.80 19.09
C GLU A 73 4.22 9.88 17.62
N SER A 74 4.85 10.74 16.82
CA SER A 74 4.50 10.89 15.42
C SER A 74 4.83 9.65 14.61
N ALA A 75 5.98 9.04 14.86
CA ALA A 75 6.36 7.78 14.23
C ALA A 75 5.46 6.63 14.70
N ALA A 76 5.10 6.59 15.98
CA ALA A 76 4.18 5.59 16.52
C ALA A 76 2.78 5.72 15.92
N VAL A 77 2.23 6.92 15.80
CA VAL A 77 0.95 7.17 15.13
C VAL A 77 0.99 6.61 13.71
N ARG A 78 2.03 6.92 12.93
CA ARG A 78 2.17 6.38 11.56
C ARG A 78 2.20 4.85 11.54
N ARG A 79 2.99 4.20 12.43
CA ARG A 79 3.07 2.73 12.50
C ARG A 79 1.75 2.08 12.95
N VAL A 80 1.08 2.69 13.92
CA VAL A 80 -0.24 2.23 14.40
C VAL A 80 -1.28 2.36 13.30
N LEU A 81 -1.34 3.49 12.59
CA LEU A 81 -2.23 3.68 11.44
C LEU A 81 -1.94 2.67 10.33
N ALA A 82 -0.68 2.48 9.97
CA ALA A 82 -0.28 1.47 9.00
C ALA A 82 -0.74 0.05 9.40
N SER A 83 -0.68 -0.28 10.69
CA SER A 83 -1.12 -1.57 11.23
C SER A 83 -2.65 -1.75 11.23
N VAL A 84 -3.42 -0.68 11.38
CA VAL A 84 -4.89 -0.73 11.53
C VAL A 84 -5.62 -0.47 10.22
N ALA A 85 -5.21 0.58 9.50
CA ALA A 85 -5.87 1.06 8.29
C ALA A 85 -5.06 0.82 7.00
N GLY A 86 -3.76 0.54 7.12
CA GLY A 86 -2.86 0.33 5.99
C GLY A 86 -2.40 -1.11 5.83
N TYR A 87 -1.26 -1.25 5.16
CA TYR A 87 -0.64 -2.55 4.86
C TYR A 87 0.46 -2.94 5.87
N GLY A 88 0.30 -2.49 7.14
CA GLY A 88 1.17 -2.89 8.25
C GLY A 88 2.65 -2.64 7.99
N PRO A 89 3.52 -3.64 8.24
CA PRO A 89 4.96 -3.50 8.03
C PRO A 89 5.39 -3.24 6.57
N LEU A 90 4.52 -3.55 5.60
CA LEU A 90 4.78 -3.27 4.17
C LEU A 90 4.51 -1.82 3.79
N GLN A 91 3.80 -1.04 4.64
CA GLN A 91 3.41 0.33 4.31
C GLN A 91 4.62 1.19 3.97
N ALA A 92 5.69 1.12 4.76
CA ALA A 92 6.90 1.89 4.52
C ALA A 92 7.55 1.58 3.15
N LEU A 93 7.47 0.32 2.69
CA LEU A 93 7.98 -0.08 1.37
C LEU A 93 7.05 0.38 0.25
N LEU A 94 5.74 0.35 0.49
CA LEU A 94 4.75 0.83 -0.48
C LEU A 94 4.77 2.35 -0.61
N ASP A 95 5.07 3.07 0.46
CA ASP A 95 5.20 4.54 0.46
C ASP A 95 6.54 5.02 -0.11
N ASP A 96 7.58 4.17 -0.11
CA ASP A 96 8.91 4.50 -0.63
C ASP A 96 8.85 4.74 -2.15
N PRO A 97 9.07 5.97 -2.66
CA PRO A 97 8.97 6.27 -4.08
C PRO A 97 10.06 5.58 -4.93
N SER A 98 11.12 5.08 -4.32
CA SER A 98 12.18 4.33 -5.02
C SER A 98 11.82 2.87 -5.28
N VAL A 99 10.82 2.32 -4.55
CA VAL A 99 10.33 0.96 -4.75
C VAL A 99 9.39 0.92 -5.94
N GLU A 100 9.74 0.11 -6.94
CA GLU A 100 8.98 -0.11 -8.17
C GLU A 100 8.02 -1.29 -8.04
N GLU A 101 8.47 -2.33 -7.36
CA GLU A 101 7.76 -3.59 -7.23
C GLU A 101 8.10 -4.27 -5.88
N LEU A 102 7.15 -5.00 -5.32
CA LEU A 102 7.29 -5.74 -4.06
C LEU A 102 6.75 -7.15 -4.25
N TRP A 103 7.51 -8.17 -3.79
CA TRP A 103 7.09 -9.57 -3.80
C TRP A 103 7.14 -10.19 -2.41
N ILE A 104 6.13 -10.98 -2.08
CA ILE A 104 6.13 -11.91 -0.96
C ILE A 104 6.11 -13.31 -1.55
N ASN A 105 7.22 -14.03 -1.45
CA ASN A 105 7.34 -15.41 -1.90
C ASN A 105 7.20 -16.42 -0.74
N ALA A 106 7.40 -15.93 0.47
CA ALA A 106 7.16 -16.61 1.74
C ALA A 106 7.15 -15.53 2.84
N PRO A 107 6.65 -15.83 4.05
CA PRO A 107 6.59 -14.86 5.15
C PRO A 107 7.95 -14.23 5.49
N ASP A 108 9.04 -14.98 5.36
CA ASP A 108 10.40 -14.54 5.59
C ASP A 108 11.17 -14.16 4.31
N ARG A 109 10.51 -14.23 3.14
CA ARG A 109 11.13 -13.96 1.82
C ARG A 109 10.39 -12.87 1.07
N ILE A 110 10.67 -11.64 1.49
CA ILE A 110 10.11 -10.42 0.92
C ILE A 110 11.21 -9.73 0.12
N PHE A 111 10.86 -9.30 -1.09
CA PHE A 111 11.76 -8.65 -2.01
C PHE A 111 11.14 -7.35 -2.53
N VAL A 112 12.00 -6.42 -2.92
CA VAL A 112 11.60 -5.21 -3.64
C VAL A 112 12.49 -5.00 -4.85
N ALA A 113 11.98 -4.29 -5.86
CA ALA A 113 12.80 -3.75 -6.95
C ALA A 113 12.97 -2.25 -6.76
N ARG A 114 14.21 -1.78 -6.95
CA ARG A 114 14.59 -0.37 -7.01
C ARG A 114 15.55 -0.15 -8.18
N GLY A 115 15.23 0.79 -9.07
CA GLY A 115 16.07 1.06 -10.25
C GLY A 115 16.32 -0.19 -11.12
N GLY A 116 15.30 -1.05 -11.27
CA GLY A 116 15.39 -2.31 -12.01
C GLY A 116 16.21 -3.42 -11.35
N ARG A 117 16.65 -3.25 -10.10
CA ARG A 117 17.39 -4.26 -9.33
C ARG A 117 16.56 -4.81 -8.20
N SER A 118 16.50 -6.13 -8.07
CA SER A 118 15.79 -6.81 -6.99
C SER A 118 16.69 -6.99 -5.78
N GLU A 119 16.17 -6.72 -4.58
CA GLU A 119 16.84 -6.95 -3.32
C GLU A 119 15.91 -7.58 -2.29
N ARG A 120 16.46 -8.39 -1.38
CA ARG A 120 15.69 -8.95 -0.28
C ARG A 120 15.60 -7.94 0.86
N VAL A 121 14.40 -7.77 1.39
CA VAL A 121 14.16 -6.91 2.54
C VAL A 121 14.37 -7.70 3.83
N ALA A 122 15.00 -7.08 4.83
CA ALA A 122 15.17 -7.66 6.17
C ALA A 122 13.87 -7.49 6.99
N LEU A 123 12.79 -8.08 6.48
CA LEU A 123 11.47 -8.11 7.09
C LEU A 123 10.98 -9.57 7.11
N ALA A 124 10.50 -10.02 8.25
CA ALA A 124 9.86 -11.32 8.40
C ALA A 124 8.43 -11.10 8.92
N LEU A 125 7.47 -11.74 8.28
CA LEU A 125 6.07 -11.79 8.67
C LEU A 125 5.72 -13.19 9.14
N THR A 126 4.55 -13.37 9.73
CA THR A 126 3.94 -14.70 9.91
C THR A 126 2.98 -15.00 8.76
N GLU A 127 2.62 -16.26 8.58
CA GLU A 127 1.59 -16.66 7.58
C GLU A 127 0.26 -15.94 7.81
N GLU A 128 -0.11 -15.75 9.07
CA GLU A 128 -1.33 -15.02 9.45
C GLU A 128 -1.25 -13.54 9.06
N GLN A 129 -0.10 -12.89 9.32
CA GLN A 129 0.10 -11.50 8.90
C GLN A 129 0.05 -11.32 7.39
N VAL A 130 0.62 -12.28 6.62
CA VAL A 130 0.53 -12.24 5.14
C VAL A 130 -0.92 -12.42 4.70
N ARG A 131 -1.67 -13.34 5.31
CA ARG A 131 -3.09 -13.53 5.02
C ARG A 131 -3.89 -12.26 5.26
N ASP A 132 -3.75 -11.66 6.44
CA ASP A 132 -4.46 -10.43 6.81
C ASP A 132 -4.14 -9.26 5.87
N LEU A 133 -2.88 -9.17 5.42
CA LEU A 133 -2.45 -8.17 4.44
C LEU A 133 -3.14 -8.40 3.08
N VAL A 134 -3.14 -9.63 2.61
CA VAL A 134 -3.79 -10.02 1.35
C VAL A 134 -5.29 -9.76 1.41
N GLU A 135 -5.96 -10.14 2.50
CA GLU A 135 -7.39 -9.91 2.67
C GLU A 135 -7.73 -8.41 2.63
N ARG A 136 -6.93 -7.55 3.28
CA ARG A 136 -7.12 -6.09 3.20
C ARG A 136 -6.91 -5.55 1.79
N MET A 137 -5.86 -6.00 1.08
CA MET A 137 -5.58 -5.57 -0.30
C MET A 137 -6.70 -5.98 -1.25
N LEU A 138 -7.20 -7.20 -1.12
CA LEU A 138 -8.30 -7.72 -1.93
C LEU A 138 -9.62 -7.03 -1.60
N HIS A 139 -9.91 -6.80 -0.32
CA HIS A 139 -11.10 -6.07 0.11
C HIS A 139 -11.14 -4.65 -0.47
N ALA A 140 -10.03 -3.93 -0.41
CA ALA A 140 -9.90 -2.59 -0.99
C ALA A 140 -10.14 -2.55 -2.51
N SER A 141 -9.92 -3.67 -3.20
CA SER A 141 -10.12 -3.81 -4.65
C SER A 141 -11.46 -4.47 -5.03
N GLY A 142 -12.28 -4.87 -4.05
CA GLY A 142 -13.53 -5.61 -4.28
C GLY A 142 -13.33 -7.02 -4.85
N ARG A 143 -12.13 -7.59 -4.73
CA ARG A 143 -11.78 -8.94 -5.20
C ARG A 143 -11.74 -9.95 -4.07
N ARG A 144 -11.85 -11.22 -4.40
CA ARG A 144 -11.72 -12.36 -3.48
C ARG A 144 -10.93 -13.47 -4.15
N VAL A 145 -10.28 -14.29 -3.35
CA VAL A 145 -9.62 -15.53 -3.76
C VAL A 145 -10.13 -16.68 -2.90
N ASP A 146 -10.32 -17.81 -3.51
CA ASP A 146 -10.70 -19.08 -2.88
C ASP A 146 -10.23 -20.26 -3.74
N LEU A 147 -10.57 -21.50 -3.36
CA LEU A 147 -10.18 -22.70 -4.11
C LEU A 147 -10.78 -22.74 -5.52
N SER A 148 -11.90 -22.06 -5.78
CA SER A 148 -12.50 -21.99 -7.11
C SER A 148 -11.87 -20.90 -7.97
N GLN A 149 -11.33 -19.86 -7.34
CA GLN A 149 -10.59 -18.76 -7.96
C GLN A 149 -9.30 -18.52 -7.17
N PRO A 150 -8.25 -19.35 -7.39
CA PRO A 150 -7.08 -19.42 -6.54
C PRO A 150 -6.06 -18.28 -6.75
N PHE A 151 -6.33 -17.41 -7.69
CA PHE A 151 -5.52 -16.20 -7.95
C PHE A 151 -6.42 -15.01 -8.29
N ALA A 152 -5.93 -13.82 -8.06
CA ALA A 152 -6.61 -12.59 -8.44
C ALA A 152 -5.63 -11.53 -8.92
N ASP A 153 -6.04 -10.82 -9.97
CA ASP A 153 -5.48 -9.55 -10.40
C ASP A 153 -6.39 -8.42 -9.94
N ALA A 154 -5.79 -7.40 -9.33
CA ALA A 154 -6.52 -6.27 -8.77
C ALA A 154 -5.73 -4.97 -8.93
N SER A 155 -6.41 -3.84 -8.73
CA SER A 155 -5.76 -2.54 -8.60
C SER A 155 -6.00 -2.01 -7.19
N LEU A 156 -4.94 -1.60 -6.52
CA LEU A 156 -5.03 -0.95 -5.22
C LEU A 156 -5.50 0.51 -5.38
N PRO A 157 -5.97 1.17 -4.31
CA PRO A 157 -6.47 2.54 -4.39
C PRO A 157 -5.48 3.57 -4.92
N ASP A 158 -4.17 3.33 -4.75
CA ASP A 158 -3.08 4.17 -5.28
C ASP A 158 -2.79 3.93 -6.77
N GLY A 159 -3.50 3.00 -7.42
CA GLY A 159 -3.32 2.58 -8.81
C GLY A 159 -2.27 1.48 -8.99
N SER A 160 -1.64 0.99 -7.93
CA SER A 160 -0.71 -0.14 -7.98
C SER A 160 -1.44 -1.42 -8.41
N ARG A 161 -0.78 -2.26 -9.20
CA ARG A 161 -1.32 -3.56 -9.61
C ARG A 161 -0.94 -4.61 -8.58
N LEU A 162 -1.92 -5.37 -8.15
CA LEU A 162 -1.77 -6.49 -7.22
C LEU A 162 -2.03 -7.79 -7.96
N HIS A 163 -1.15 -8.77 -7.81
CA HIS A 163 -1.37 -10.17 -8.16
C HIS A 163 -1.19 -11.05 -6.93
N VAL A 164 -2.14 -11.92 -6.67
CA VAL A 164 -2.14 -12.82 -5.50
C VAL A 164 -2.45 -14.23 -5.93
N VAL A 165 -1.75 -15.20 -5.33
CA VAL A 165 -2.03 -16.64 -5.45
C VAL A 165 -2.12 -17.25 -4.05
N ILE A 166 -3.15 -18.10 -3.80
CA ILE A 166 -3.36 -18.75 -2.50
C ILE A 166 -2.36 -19.88 -2.23
N PRO A 167 -2.12 -20.22 -0.94
CA PRO A 167 -1.17 -21.28 -0.58
C PRO A 167 -1.61 -22.70 -0.97
N ASP A 168 -2.86 -22.91 -1.39
CA ASP A 168 -3.34 -24.19 -1.92
C ASP A 168 -2.76 -24.53 -3.30
N ILE A 169 -2.33 -23.51 -4.05
CA ILE A 169 -1.69 -23.65 -5.37
C ILE A 169 -0.16 -23.52 -5.24
N THR A 170 0.30 -22.67 -4.35
CA THR A 170 1.70 -22.43 -4.04
C THR A 170 2.01 -22.91 -2.61
N ARG A 171 3.27 -22.98 -2.22
CA ARG A 171 3.63 -23.41 -0.85
C ARG A 171 3.23 -22.38 0.21
N HIS A 172 3.27 -21.11 -0.13
CA HIS A 172 2.94 -19.97 0.71
C HIS A 172 2.11 -18.99 -0.13
N TRP A 173 1.50 -17.98 0.49
CA TRP A 173 0.93 -16.87 -0.27
C TRP A 173 2.00 -16.30 -1.21
N ALA A 174 1.69 -16.23 -2.50
CA ALA A 174 2.51 -15.50 -3.46
C ALA A 174 1.81 -14.17 -3.76
N VAL A 175 2.49 -13.07 -3.45
CA VAL A 175 1.95 -11.72 -3.63
C VAL A 175 2.93 -10.91 -4.46
N ASN A 176 2.42 -10.21 -5.46
CA ASN A 176 3.17 -9.25 -6.23
C ASN A 176 2.41 -7.92 -6.25
N VAL A 177 3.07 -6.85 -5.85
CA VAL A 177 2.55 -5.48 -5.94
C VAL A 177 3.47 -4.70 -6.86
N ARG A 178 2.98 -4.31 -8.03
CA ARG A 178 3.69 -3.44 -8.96
C ARG A 178 3.15 -2.03 -8.81
N LYS A 179 4.00 -1.13 -8.30
CA LYS A 179 3.61 0.24 -8.02
C LYS A 179 3.38 1.04 -9.29
N PHE A 180 2.38 1.89 -9.24
CA PHE A 180 2.18 2.90 -10.27
C PHE A 180 3.10 4.10 -9.98
N LEU A 181 4.31 4.05 -10.51
CA LEU A 181 5.29 5.13 -10.35
C LEU A 181 4.85 6.34 -11.18
N ARG A 182 4.48 7.41 -10.50
CA ARG A 182 4.13 8.69 -11.12
C ARG A 182 5.37 9.55 -11.44
N THR A 183 6.53 8.93 -11.67
CA THR A 183 7.82 9.61 -11.63
C THR A 183 8.05 10.56 -12.80
N PHE A 184 7.45 10.30 -13.97
CA PHE A 184 7.67 11.12 -15.17
C PHE A 184 6.31 11.38 -15.83
N ARG A 185 5.75 12.58 -15.57
CA ARG A 185 4.42 12.96 -16.07
C ARG A 185 4.47 13.96 -17.21
N THR A 186 5.56 14.71 -17.33
CA THR A 186 5.68 15.82 -18.27
C THR A 186 6.92 15.64 -19.14
N LEU A 187 6.95 16.35 -20.27
CA LEU A 187 8.14 16.40 -21.12
C LEU A 187 9.33 17.04 -20.37
N ASP A 188 9.07 17.95 -19.43
CA ASP A 188 10.12 18.56 -18.63
C ASP A 188 10.75 17.55 -17.66
N ASP A 189 9.97 16.65 -17.09
CA ASP A 189 10.51 15.53 -16.27
C ASP A 189 11.46 14.65 -17.10
N LEU A 190 11.08 14.36 -18.37
CA LEU A 190 11.91 13.56 -19.28
C LEU A 190 13.18 14.29 -19.68
N VAL A 191 13.14 15.61 -19.81
CA VAL A 191 14.32 16.44 -20.05
C VAL A 191 15.23 16.43 -18.82
N ALA A 192 14.68 16.57 -17.63
CA ALA A 192 15.44 16.60 -16.38
C ALA A 192 16.27 15.32 -16.15
N VAL A 193 15.78 14.15 -16.62
CA VAL A 193 16.49 12.88 -16.53
C VAL A 193 17.31 12.55 -17.79
N GLY A 194 17.39 13.47 -18.75
CA GLY A 194 18.17 13.30 -19.98
C GLY A 194 17.61 12.29 -20.99
N SER A 195 16.34 11.88 -20.84
CA SER A 195 15.66 10.97 -21.77
C SER A 195 15.28 11.68 -23.08
N VAL A 196 15.07 12.98 -23.03
CA VAL A 196 14.72 13.85 -24.17
C VAL A 196 15.54 15.13 -24.07
N THR A 197 16.00 15.69 -25.18
CA THR A 197 16.63 17.02 -25.18
C THR A 197 15.57 18.11 -25.10
N VAL A 198 15.96 19.31 -24.70
CA VAL A 198 15.06 20.48 -24.63
C VAL A 198 14.45 20.74 -26.02
N GLU A 199 15.28 20.73 -27.08
CA GLU A 199 14.86 20.98 -28.47
C GLU A 199 13.85 19.92 -28.95
N ALA A 200 14.09 18.65 -28.61
CA ALA A 200 13.14 17.57 -28.93
C ALA A 200 11.82 17.72 -28.17
N ALA A 201 11.85 18.12 -26.91
CA ALA A 201 10.64 18.40 -26.13
C ALA A 201 9.81 19.54 -26.76
N ASP A 202 10.46 20.60 -27.24
CA ASP A 202 9.78 21.73 -27.89
C ASP A 202 9.16 21.34 -29.23
N ILE A 203 9.85 20.50 -30.02
CA ILE A 203 9.29 19.94 -31.25
C ILE A 203 8.05 19.09 -30.95
N LEU A 204 8.11 18.24 -29.91
CA LEU A 204 6.97 17.41 -29.50
C LEU A 204 5.80 18.24 -29.01
N ARG A 205 6.01 19.28 -28.20
CA ARG A 205 4.95 20.21 -27.77
C ARG A 205 4.29 20.88 -28.98
N THR A 206 5.09 21.35 -29.93
CA THR A 206 4.59 21.99 -31.15
C THR A 206 3.79 21.00 -32.00
N ALA A 207 4.24 19.76 -32.12
CA ALA A 207 3.54 18.72 -32.86
C ALA A 207 2.18 18.40 -32.24
N ILE A 208 2.10 18.30 -30.90
CA ILE A 208 0.84 18.08 -30.18
C ILE A 208 -0.12 19.26 -30.36
N ALA A 209 0.36 20.48 -30.12
CA ALA A 209 -0.44 21.69 -30.27
C ALA A 209 -1.01 21.86 -31.71
N SER A 210 -0.25 21.39 -32.71
CA SER A 210 -0.64 21.41 -34.13
C SER A 210 -1.50 20.19 -34.55
N GLY A 211 -1.88 19.31 -33.64
CA GLY A 211 -2.71 18.12 -33.92
C GLY A 211 -2.01 17.10 -34.82
N ARG A 212 -0.67 16.97 -34.75
CA ARG A 212 0.09 16.00 -35.54
C ARG A 212 -0.05 14.60 -34.97
N ASN A 213 -0.06 13.58 -35.82
CA ASN A 213 0.02 12.20 -35.41
C ASN A 213 1.44 11.87 -34.93
N ILE A 214 1.54 11.23 -33.75
CA ILE A 214 2.80 10.85 -33.15
C ILE A 214 2.79 9.34 -32.92
N ILE A 215 3.85 8.65 -33.31
CA ILE A 215 4.05 7.22 -33.04
C ILE A 215 5.22 7.09 -32.06
N VAL A 216 4.99 6.45 -30.92
CA VAL A 216 6.02 6.10 -29.94
C VAL A 216 6.31 4.61 -30.05
N SER A 217 7.54 4.26 -30.46
CA SER A 217 7.97 2.87 -30.64
C SER A 217 9.26 2.58 -29.88
N GLY A 218 9.50 1.31 -29.59
CA GLY A 218 10.70 0.86 -28.88
C GLY A 218 10.51 -0.52 -28.27
N ALA A 219 11.58 -1.09 -27.72
CA ALA A 219 11.58 -2.39 -27.03
C ALA A 219 10.68 -2.39 -25.79
N THR A 220 10.39 -3.57 -25.26
CA THR A 220 9.73 -3.71 -23.95
C THR A 220 10.58 -3.01 -22.88
N HIS A 221 9.93 -2.33 -21.94
CA HIS A 221 10.56 -1.51 -20.89
C HIS A 221 11.36 -0.28 -21.37
N ALA A 222 11.30 0.08 -22.66
CA ALA A 222 11.98 1.28 -23.18
C ALA A 222 11.32 2.62 -22.80
N GLY A 223 10.30 2.63 -21.94
CA GLY A 223 9.62 3.86 -21.51
C GLY A 223 8.54 4.39 -22.48
N LYS A 224 8.02 3.56 -23.40
CA LYS A 224 6.99 3.98 -24.37
C LYS A 224 5.76 4.61 -23.71
N THR A 225 5.20 3.93 -22.70
CA THR A 225 4.03 4.42 -21.96
C THR A 225 4.33 5.70 -21.19
N THR A 226 5.54 5.81 -20.63
CA THR A 226 6.01 7.03 -19.94
C THR A 226 6.07 8.21 -20.90
N MET A 227 6.65 8.01 -22.09
CA MET A 227 6.69 9.01 -23.15
C MET A 227 5.27 9.40 -23.59
N LEU A 228 4.39 8.42 -23.81
CA LEU A 228 2.99 8.67 -24.20
C LEU A 228 2.26 9.48 -23.15
N SER A 229 2.44 9.15 -21.86
CA SER A 229 1.84 9.91 -20.74
C SER A 229 2.33 11.35 -20.70
N ALA A 230 3.63 11.59 -20.94
CA ALA A 230 4.21 12.93 -21.00
C ALA A 230 3.68 13.74 -22.20
N LEU A 231 3.47 13.08 -23.35
CA LEU A 231 2.86 13.68 -24.52
C LEU A 231 1.39 14.05 -24.27
N MET A 232 0.61 13.16 -23.63
CA MET A 232 -0.78 13.44 -23.25
C MET A 232 -0.88 14.63 -22.28
N ALA A 233 0.03 14.71 -21.30
CA ALA A 233 0.08 15.83 -20.37
C ALA A 233 0.41 17.19 -21.03
N ALA A 234 1.05 17.16 -22.21
CA ALA A 234 1.35 18.35 -22.99
C ALA A 234 0.18 18.76 -23.92
N SER A 235 -0.91 17.99 -23.96
CA SER A 235 -2.10 18.35 -24.75
C SER A 235 -2.80 19.58 -24.16
N PRO A 236 -3.34 20.49 -24.97
CA PRO A 236 -4.16 21.60 -24.50
C PRO A 236 -5.31 21.13 -23.62
N ALA A 237 -5.61 21.86 -22.54
CA ALA A 237 -6.61 21.48 -21.54
C ALA A 237 -8.03 21.35 -22.11
N GLU A 238 -8.30 22.03 -23.23
CA GLU A 238 -9.58 22.01 -23.91
C GLU A 238 -9.78 20.76 -24.80
N GLN A 239 -8.71 19.98 -25.02
CA GLN A 239 -8.79 18.79 -25.85
C GLN A 239 -9.26 17.58 -25.05
N ARG A 240 -10.22 16.87 -25.62
CA ARG A 240 -10.68 15.59 -25.09
C ARG A 240 -9.68 14.51 -25.52
N VAL A 241 -9.06 13.86 -24.54
CA VAL A 241 -8.19 12.70 -24.77
C VAL A 241 -8.98 11.42 -24.47
N VAL A 242 -8.86 10.42 -25.34
CA VAL A 242 -9.41 9.07 -25.15
C VAL A 242 -8.26 8.09 -25.26
N THR A 243 -8.07 7.24 -24.22
CA THR A 243 -7.10 6.15 -24.24
C THR A 243 -7.79 4.84 -24.60
N VAL A 244 -7.12 4.02 -25.40
CA VAL A 244 -7.54 2.65 -25.73
C VAL A 244 -6.36 1.75 -25.41
N GLU A 245 -6.54 0.89 -24.43
CA GLU A 245 -5.50 0.00 -23.89
C GLU A 245 -6.04 -1.44 -23.84
N GLU A 246 -5.14 -2.43 -24.00
CA GLU A 246 -5.43 -3.86 -23.80
C GLU A 246 -5.03 -4.29 -22.39
#